data_e5f9ac353210e0258ddcb43bd38daa04
#
_entry.id   e5f9ac353210e0258ddcb43bd38daa04
#
_cell.length_a   1.000
_cell.length_b   1.000
_cell.length_c   1.000
_cell.angle_alpha   90.00
_cell.angle_beta   90.00
_cell.angle_gamma   90.00
#
_symmetry.space_group_name_H-M   'P 1'
#
loop_
_entity.id
_entity.type
_entity.pdbx_description
1 polymer ?
#
loop_
_entity_poly.entity_id
_entity_poly.type
_entity_poly.pdbx_seq_one_letter_code
_entity_poly.pdbx_strand_id
1 'polypeptide(L)'
;MARQLALVHGRAGHVPRVTCVTCAAMRGDAALATTAAATPDAHSAQDRGGGATGPCARATSVPRAVIASSLPRPPWRTAGGSPLAVGAGACPYTPAVRELVSIAPDGAELFVDGRVLRVRGLAPDSDHEVAGIAFRTMPDLGALRCVFATGNDVHFGETVCGHVDDASGHEVFTSEPGATPYPEVMSRAAVAEIASCGPAAVVVKGDLTNDGEDEDYDAFLQVWGEAFGERLLHVRGNHDSYRGQGFAAWDRQVRVLDGVTLALLDTARPFEVGGSLSDEQLTWLDELGRTAHQPVVVLGHHPVSRDDELAPPFPLLSDDATVRLVEVMARRTSLTCYLAGHTHRNLVRRIEGVLCAEVACVKDFPGGWAEYRVHERGIAQVFHRVQAPEAVAWAERTRRMFGGLYGAYAMGRLEDRSFVVATR
;
A
#
# COMPACT_ATOMS: atom_id res chain seq x y z
N MET A 1 0.14 -19.71 -9.10
CA MET A 1 0.38 -19.97 -7.67
C MET A 1 -0.87 -20.38 -6.89
N ALA A 2 -2.07 -19.93 -7.21
CA ALA A 2 -3.31 -20.32 -6.51
C ALA A 2 -3.69 -21.82 -6.53
N ARG A 3 -3.01 -22.68 -7.26
CA ARG A 3 -3.30 -24.12 -7.33
C ARG A 3 -2.51 -25.02 -6.38
N GLN A 4 -1.51 -24.50 -5.66
CA GLN A 4 -0.73 -25.33 -4.71
C GLN A 4 -1.27 -25.34 -3.28
N LEU A 5 -2.14 -24.43 -2.91
CA LEU A 5 -2.75 -24.38 -1.58
C LEU A 5 -3.91 -25.37 -1.35
N ALA A 6 -4.42 -26.03 -2.38
CA ALA A 6 -5.57 -26.93 -2.28
C ALA A 6 -5.24 -28.39 -1.95
N LEU A 7 -4.00 -28.78 -1.67
CA LEU A 7 -3.57 -30.20 -1.56
C LEU A 7 -2.86 -30.57 -0.26
N VAL A 8 -3.09 -29.89 0.87
CA VAL A 8 -2.59 -30.35 2.16
C VAL A 8 -3.71 -30.47 3.19
N HIS A 9 -4.56 -31.46 3.00
CA HIS A 9 -5.34 -32.04 4.07
C HIS A 9 -4.68 -33.38 4.46
N GLY A 10 -3.92 -33.36 5.54
CA GLY A 10 -3.47 -34.58 6.17
C GLY A 10 -2.13 -34.49 6.88
N ARG A 11 -2.16 -34.23 8.15
CA ARG A 11 -1.20 -34.37 9.24
C ARG A 11 -0.64 -33.07 9.78
N ALA A 12 -0.81 -32.91 11.10
CA ALA A 12 -0.18 -31.84 11.89
C ALA A 12 1.33 -31.80 11.64
N GLY A 13 1.82 -30.71 11.07
CA GLY A 13 3.23 -30.52 10.81
C GLY A 13 3.44 -29.43 9.77
N HIS A 14 3.94 -28.29 10.17
CA HIS A 14 4.47 -27.21 9.35
C HIS A 14 3.57 -26.73 8.20
N VAL A 15 2.74 -25.75 8.48
CA VAL A 15 2.16 -24.89 7.44
C VAL A 15 3.31 -24.00 6.93
N PRO A 16 3.60 -23.97 5.60
CA PRO A 16 4.59 -23.03 5.09
C PRO A 16 4.17 -21.61 5.42
N ARG A 17 5.06 -20.82 6.02
CA ARG A 17 4.84 -19.40 6.27
C ARG A 17 4.67 -18.70 4.93
N VAL A 18 3.53 -18.04 4.74
CA VAL A 18 3.31 -17.20 3.57
C VAL A 18 4.11 -15.93 3.77
N THR A 19 5.07 -15.70 2.91
CA THR A 19 5.94 -14.53 2.99
C THR A 19 5.36 -13.35 2.21
N CYS A 20 5.75 -12.16 2.61
CA CYS A 20 5.27 -10.89 2.04
C CYS A 20 5.40 -10.85 0.51
N VAL A 21 4.27 -10.87 -0.19
CA VAL A 21 4.20 -10.90 -1.66
C VAL A 21 4.73 -9.60 -2.29
N THR A 22 4.78 -8.50 -1.54
CA THR A 22 5.31 -7.21 -1.97
C THR A 22 6.72 -7.31 -2.54
N CYS A 23 7.48 -8.27 -2.05
CA CYS A 23 8.86 -8.48 -2.47
C CYS A 23 9.03 -9.10 -3.87
N ALA A 24 7.97 -9.71 -4.45
CA ALA A 24 8.04 -10.28 -5.80
C ALA A 24 8.04 -9.23 -6.92
N ALA A 25 7.51 -8.03 -6.63
CA ALA A 25 7.31 -6.97 -7.62
C ALA A 25 8.61 -6.38 -8.22
N MET A 26 9.74 -6.59 -7.55
CA MET A 26 10.97 -5.86 -7.89
C MET A 26 11.91 -6.60 -8.84
N ARG A 27 11.51 -7.76 -9.34
CA ARG A 27 12.26 -8.46 -10.37
C ARG A 27 11.63 -8.19 -11.72
N GLY A 28 12.32 -7.56 -12.62
CA GLY A 28 11.92 -7.36 -14.01
C GLY A 28 11.84 -8.64 -14.85
N ASP A 29 11.66 -9.80 -14.20
CA ASP A 29 11.45 -11.09 -14.85
C ASP A 29 9.95 -11.31 -15.00
N ALA A 30 9.39 -10.82 -16.10
CA ALA A 30 8.12 -11.28 -16.61
C ALA A 30 8.26 -12.76 -16.97
N ALA A 31 8.07 -13.65 -16.02
CA ALA A 31 7.81 -15.04 -16.31
C ALA A 31 6.44 -15.11 -16.95
N LEU A 32 6.42 -15.25 -18.28
CA LEU A 32 5.24 -15.58 -19.06
C LEU A 32 4.59 -16.83 -18.44
N ALA A 33 3.51 -16.65 -17.71
CA ALA A 33 2.64 -17.74 -17.33
C ALA A 33 1.95 -18.24 -18.59
N THR A 34 2.52 -19.25 -19.23
CA THR A 34 1.83 -20.04 -20.25
C THR A 34 0.72 -20.82 -19.59
N THR A 35 -0.50 -20.33 -19.70
CA THR A 35 -1.71 -21.09 -19.38
C THR A 35 -1.85 -22.23 -20.39
N ALA A 36 -1.47 -23.43 -19.99
CA ALA A 36 -1.88 -24.64 -20.67
C ALA A 36 -3.37 -24.89 -20.37
N ALA A 37 -4.23 -24.62 -21.33
CA ALA A 37 -5.61 -25.00 -21.28
C ALA A 37 -5.72 -26.54 -21.33
N ALA A 38 -6.14 -27.15 -20.23
CA ALA A 38 -6.55 -28.54 -20.21
C ALA A 38 -8.03 -28.61 -20.59
N THR A 39 -8.31 -29.21 -21.71
CA THR A 39 -9.65 -29.62 -22.16
C THR A 39 -10.20 -30.70 -21.23
N PRO A 40 -11.45 -30.63 -20.78
CA PRO A 40 -12.11 -31.78 -20.17
C PRO A 40 -12.76 -32.65 -21.27
N ASP A 41 -12.54 -33.94 -21.17
CA ASP A 41 -13.15 -34.97 -21.94
C ASP A 41 -14.68 -35.00 -21.79
N ALA A 42 -15.33 -35.19 -22.94
CA ALA A 42 -16.75 -35.36 -23.06
C ALA A 42 -17.18 -36.78 -22.65
N HIS A 43 -18.24 -36.90 -21.87
CA HIS A 43 -19.09 -38.07 -21.85
C HIS A 43 -20.55 -37.69 -22.02
N SER A 44 -21.07 -38.28 -23.09
CA SER A 44 -22.38 -38.45 -23.69
C SER A 44 -23.61 -38.46 -22.78
N ALA A 45 -24.69 -37.84 -23.23
CA ALA A 45 -25.99 -38.52 -23.49
C ALA A 45 -26.99 -37.52 -24.12
N GLN A 46 -27.39 -37.81 -25.33
CA GLN A 46 -28.71 -37.96 -25.95
C GLN A 46 -29.88 -37.22 -25.24
N ASP A 47 -30.80 -36.50 -25.86
CA ASP A 47 -31.47 -36.58 -27.15
C ASP A 47 -32.59 -35.52 -27.22
N ARG A 48 -33.02 -35.17 -28.48
CA ARG A 48 -34.31 -34.62 -28.94
C ARG A 48 -34.59 -33.12 -28.84
N GLY A 49 -34.49 -32.37 -29.93
CA GLY A 49 -35.55 -32.27 -30.91
C GLY A 49 -36.06 -30.85 -31.07
N GLY A 50 -36.05 -30.28 -32.26
CA GLY A 50 -36.99 -29.24 -32.63
C GLY A 50 -36.37 -27.95 -33.20
N GLY A 51 -36.43 -27.83 -34.51
CA GLY A 51 -35.86 -26.78 -35.33
C GLY A 51 -36.54 -25.43 -35.30
N ALA A 52 -35.87 -24.46 -35.86
CA ALA A 52 -36.38 -23.47 -36.82
C ALA A 52 -35.27 -22.51 -37.28
N THR A 53 -35.25 -22.31 -38.53
CA THR A 53 -34.46 -21.62 -39.53
C THR A 53 -34.27 -20.11 -39.37
N GLY A 54 -33.02 -19.63 -39.66
CA GLY A 54 -32.57 -18.53 -40.51
C GLY A 54 -32.49 -17.13 -39.95
N PRO A 55 -31.82 -16.18 -40.65
CA PRO A 55 -30.58 -16.30 -41.42
C PRO A 55 -29.44 -15.34 -40.98
N CYS A 56 -28.27 -15.71 -41.45
CA CYS A 56 -26.99 -15.03 -41.55
C CYS A 56 -26.99 -13.49 -41.63
N ALA A 57 -26.17 -12.83 -40.79
CA ALA A 57 -25.60 -11.51 -41.08
C ALA A 57 -24.07 -11.58 -40.96
N ARG A 58 -23.41 -11.21 -42.05
CA ARG A 58 -21.98 -11.20 -42.24
C ARG A 58 -21.32 -10.12 -41.33
N ALA A 59 -20.32 -10.51 -40.56
CA ALA A 59 -19.37 -9.59 -39.94
C ALA A 59 -18.18 -9.39 -40.90
N THR A 60 -17.96 -8.17 -41.31
CA THR A 60 -16.81 -7.70 -42.09
C THR A 60 -15.59 -7.56 -41.19
N SER A 61 -14.54 -8.26 -41.52
CA SER A 61 -13.22 -8.17 -40.89
C SER A 61 -12.51 -6.89 -41.31
N VAL A 62 -12.03 -6.11 -40.32
CA VAL A 62 -11.10 -4.98 -40.52
C VAL A 62 -9.68 -5.48 -40.27
N PRO A 63 -8.68 -5.18 -41.14
CA PRO A 63 -7.33 -5.68 -40.98
C PRO A 63 -6.55 -4.90 -39.86
N ARG A 64 -5.91 -5.64 -38.98
CA ARG A 64 -4.95 -5.14 -38.01
C ARG A 64 -3.69 -4.67 -38.73
N ALA A 65 -3.38 -3.38 -38.64
CA ALA A 65 -2.07 -2.83 -39.01
C ALA A 65 -1.05 -3.16 -37.91
N VAL A 66 -0.01 -3.90 -38.28
CA VAL A 66 1.18 -4.14 -37.47
C VAL A 66 2.07 -2.90 -37.55
N ILE A 67 2.18 -2.12 -36.48
CA ILE A 67 3.19 -1.08 -36.35
C ILE A 67 4.31 -1.67 -35.48
N ALA A 68 5.42 -2.02 -36.12
CA ALA A 68 6.67 -2.33 -35.46
C ALA A 68 7.36 -1.01 -35.08
N SER A 69 7.34 -0.63 -33.81
CA SER A 69 8.17 0.46 -33.26
C SER A 69 9.43 -0.14 -32.64
N SER A 70 10.57 0.10 -33.28
CA SER A 70 11.91 -0.17 -32.76
C SER A 70 12.26 0.84 -31.68
N LEU A 71 12.30 0.41 -30.42
CA LEU A 71 12.88 1.19 -29.33
C LEU A 71 14.40 0.95 -29.26
N PRO A 72 15.23 1.98 -29.02
CA PRO A 72 16.68 1.84 -28.91
C PRO A 72 17.06 1.11 -27.61
N ARG A 73 18.00 0.16 -27.71
CA ARG A 73 18.56 -0.59 -26.60
C ARG A 73 19.43 0.33 -25.71
N PRO A 74 19.36 0.19 -24.38
CA PRO A 74 20.22 0.96 -23.48
C PRO A 74 21.70 0.49 -23.54
N PRO A 75 22.68 1.39 -23.30
CA PRO A 75 24.09 1.21 -23.67
C PRO A 75 24.98 0.46 -22.68
N TRP A 76 24.46 -0.44 -21.84
CA TRP A 76 25.28 -1.08 -20.78
C TRP A 76 25.62 -2.58 -20.98
N ARG A 77 25.57 -3.10 -22.20
CA ARG A 77 26.12 -4.41 -22.50
C ARG A 77 27.46 -4.30 -23.19
N THR A 78 28.57 -4.35 -22.44
CA THR A 78 29.87 -4.76 -22.99
C THR A 78 30.69 -5.55 -21.95
N ALA A 79 31.12 -6.72 -22.42
CA ALA A 79 32.38 -7.40 -22.21
C ALA A 79 32.77 -7.88 -20.80
N GLY A 80 33.04 -9.18 -20.75
CA GLY A 80 33.63 -9.92 -19.65
C GLY A 80 34.95 -9.33 -19.15
N GLY A 81 35.03 -9.19 -17.82
CA GLY A 81 36.25 -8.94 -17.08
C GLY A 81 36.18 -9.71 -15.76
N SER A 82 37.20 -10.49 -15.47
CA SER A 82 37.41 -11.28 -14.25
C SER A 82 37.28 -10.41 -12.99
N PRO A 83 36.81 -10.94 -11.85
CA PRO A 83 36.70 -10.19 -10.62
C PRO A 83 38.06 -9.93 -10.01
N LEU A 84 38.47 -8.67 -10.01
CA LEU A 84 39.55 -8.20 -9.13
C LEU A 84 39.02 -8.13 -7.70
N ALA A 85 39.69 -8.84 -6.79
CA ALA A 85 39.47 -8.72 -5.36
C ALA A 85 39.77 -7.29 -4.90
N VAL A 86 38.73 -6.53 -4.59
CA VAL A 86 38.86 -5.20 -3.97
C VAL A 86 38.84 -5.41 -2.46
N GLY A 87 39.98 -5.14 -1.83
CA GLY A 87 40.16 -5.11 -0.39
C GLY A 87 39.14 -4.14 0.25
N ALA A 88 38.59 -4.54 1.41
CA ALA A 88 37.68 -3.73 2.24
C ALA A 88 38.44 -2.50 2.81
N GLY A 89 38.61 -1.47 1.99
CA GLY A 89 38.96 -0.13 2.43
C GLY A 89 37.66 0.69 2.51
N ALA A 90 37.28 1.10 3.71
CA ALA A 90 36.18 2.03 3.93
C ALA A 90 36.37 3.26 3.04
N CYS A 91 35.49 3.46 2.06
CA CYS A 91 35.47 4.66 1.23
C CYS A 91 35.01 5.85 2.13
N PRO A 92 35.84 6.88 2.36
CA PRO A 92 35.51 7.94 3.33
C PRO A 92 34.56 9.01 2.80
N TYR A 93 33.84 8.77 1.70
CA TYR A 93 32.92 9.74 1.13
C TYR A 93 31.60 9.06 0.71
N THR A 94 30.75 8.79 1.70
CA THR A 94 29.33 8.63 1.42
C THR A 94 28.79 10.07 1.24
N PRO A 95 28.29 10.47 0.06
CA PRO A 95 27.70 11.80 -0.07
C PRO A 95 26.57 11.93 0.95
N ALA A 96 26.54 13.07 1.65
CA ALA A 96 25.50 13.38 2.61
C ALA A 96 24.14 13.23 1.94
N VAL A 97 23.34 12.27 2.42
CA VAL A 97 22.00 12.04 1.85
C VAL A 97 21.09 13.15 2.36
N ARG A 98 20.56 13.96 1.45
CA ARG A 98 19.60 15.02 1.73
C ARG A 98 18.39 14.86 0.85
N GLU A 99 17.26 14.59 1.44
CA GLU A 99 16.01 14.30 0.75
C GLU A 99 14.86 15.13 1.34
N LEU A 100 14.02 15.69 0.48
CA LEU A 100 12.73 16.22 0.88
C LEU A 100 11.76 15.04 1.03
N VAL A 101 11.31 14.79 2.25
CA VAL A 101 10.37 13.70 2.55
C VAL A 101 8.95 14.13 2.24
N SER A 102 8.50 15.24 2.79
CA SER A 102 7.14 15.74 2.58
C SER A 102 7.07 17.25 2.79
N ILE A 103 5.97 17.85 2.32
CA ILE A 103 5.60 19.24 2.56
C ILE A 103 4.21 19.30 3.20
N ALA A 104 3.97 20.37 3.97
CA ALA A 104 2.71 20.70 4.62
C ALA A 104 2.35 22.16 4.32
N PRO A 105 1.14 22.64 4.68
CA PRO A 105 0.83 24.07 4.58
C PRO A 105 1.75 24.96 5.39
N ASP A 106 2.23 24.48 6.54
CA ASP A 106 3.04 25.24 7.49
C ASP A 106 4.44 24.65 7.75
N GLY A 107 4.91 23.72 6.89
CA GLY A 107 6.17 23.06 7.16
C GLY A 107 6.62 22.06 6.11
N ALA A 108 7.69 21.36 6.45
CA ALA A 108 8.24 20.25 5.65
C ALA A 108 8.94 19.23 6.54
N GLU A 109 9.07 18.02 6.03
CA GLU A 109 9.93 16.99 6.58
C GLU A 109 11.06 16.68 5.62
N LEU A 110 12.28 16.60 6.16
CA LEU A 110 13.50 16.35 5.42
C LEU A 110 14.24 15.17 6.05
N PHE A 111 14.95 14.41 5.24
CA PHE A 111 15.94 13.44 5.72
C PHE A 111 17.32 13.99 5.42
N VAL A 112 18.10 14.24 6.48
CA VAL A 112 19.41 14.89 6.39
C VAL A 112 20.40 14.11 7.22
N ASP A 113 21.43 13.59 6.57
CA ASP A 113 22.58 12.92 7.23
C ASP A 113 22.14 11.83 8.23
N GLY A 114 21.19 10.97 7.82
CA GLY A 114 20.71 9.85 8.62
C GLY A 114 19.66 10.23 9.68
N ARG A 115 19.10 11.43 9.63
CA ARG A 115 18.09 11.91 10.59
C ARG A 115 16.89 12.53 9.89
N VAL A 116 15.72 12.33 10.46
CA VAL A 116 14.49 13.00 10.04
C VAL A 116 14.42 14.36 10.74
N LEU A 117 14.29 15.42 9.97
CA LEU A 117 14.14 16.80 10.44
C LEU A 117 12.75 17.33 10.07
N ARG A 118 11.95 17.71 11.05
CA ARG A 118 10.64 18.36 10.86
C ARG A 118 10.74 19.85 11.11
N VAL A 119 10.35 20.63 10.12
CA VAL A 119 10.30 22.11 10.19
C VAL A 119 8.84 22.52 10.20
N ARG A 120 8.47 23.40 11.10
CA ARG A 120 7.10 23.93 11.28
C ARG A 120 7.10 25.45 11.35
N GLY A 121 5.93 26.06 11.21
CA GLY A 121 5.75 27.50 11.32
C GLY A 121 6.21 28.27 10.08
N LEU A 122 6.32 27.59 8.94
CA LEU A 122 6.60 28.23 7.67
C LEU A 122 5.34 28.88 7.09
N ALA A 123 5.53 29.93 6.29
CA ALA A 123 4.41 30.53 5.56
C ALA A 123 3.86 29.55 4.51
N PRO A 124 2.54 29.42 4.35
CA PRO A 124 1.95 28.60 3.30
C PRO A 124 2.14 29.22 1.91
N ASP A 125 2.04 28.38 0.88
CA ASP A 125 2.17 28.76 -0.55
C ASP A 125 3.43 29.59 -0.85
N SER A 126 4.54 29.31 -0.16
CA SER A 126 5.76 30.11 -0.17
C SER A 126 7.01 29.25 -0.40
N ASP A 127 8.01 29.83 -1.03
CA ASP A 127 9.30 29.18 -1.28
C ASP A 127 10.18 29.29 -0.05
N HIS A 128 10.81 28.16 0.31
CA HIS A 128 11.69 28.02 1.47
C HIS A 128 12.95 27.26 1.10
N GLU A 129 14.01 27.44 1.87
CA GLU A 129 15.22 26.63 1.82
C GLU A 129 15.60 26.21 3.24
N VAL A 130 15.75 24.90 3.47
CA VAL A 130 16.17 24.34 4.76
C VAL A 130 17.23 23.27 4.50
N ALA A 131 18.34 23.33 5.20
CA ALA A 131 19.48 22.42 5.06
C ALA A 131 19.97 22.29 3.61
N GLY A 132 19.86 23.35 2.79
CA GLY A 132 20.26 23.37 1.38
C GLY A 132 19.27 22.66 0.45
N ILE A 133 18.05 22.39 0.90
CA ILE A 133 16.97 21.86 0.10
C ILE A 133 15.92 22.96 -0.08
N ALA A 134 15.67 23.32 -1.35
CA ALA A 134 14.62 24.26 -1.71
C ALA A 134 13.29 23.53 -1.91
N PHE A 135 12.19 24.09 -1.43
CA PHE A 135 10.83 23.56 -1.60
C PHE A 135 9.80 24.68 -1.48
N ARG A 136 8.57 24.39 -1.92
CA ARG A 136 7.41 25.25 -1.73
C ARG A 136 6.43 24.54 -0.80
N THR A 137 5.91 25.24 0.23
CA THR A 137 4.88 24.74 1.12
C THR A 137 3.54 24.61 0.40
N MET A 138 2.64 23.75 0.92
CA MET A 138 1.27 23.63 0.40
C MET A 138 0.51 24.95 0.55
N PRO A 139 -0.57 25.16 -0.22
CA PRO A 139 -1.41 26.34 -0.08
C PRO A 139 -2.06 26.44 1.31
N ASP A 140 -2.45 27.63 1.69
CA ASP A 140 -3.30 27.85 2.86
C ASP A 140 -4.68 27.25 2.64
N LEU A 141 -5.08 26.33 3.51
CA LEU A 141 -6.35 25.63 3.46
C LEU A 141 -7.38 26.15 4.48
N GLY A 142 -7.12 27.27 5.15
CA GLY A 142 -7.95 27.85 6.19
C GLY A 142 -7.75 27.19 7.55
N ALA A 143 -8.69 27.41 8.46
CA ALA A 143 -8.59 26.91 9.82
C ALA A 143 -8.56 25.38 9.85
N LEU A 144 -7.69 24.82 10.72
CA LEU A 144 -7.64 23.40 11.01
C LEU A 144 -8.85 23.02 11.86
N ARG A 145 -9.59 21.99 11.45
CA ARG A 145 -10.74 21.41 12.17
C ARG A 145 -10.34 20.22 13.01
N CYS A 146 -9.71 19.23 12.38
CA CYS A 146 -9.19 18.06 13.09
C CYS A 146 -7.99 17.46 12.37
N VAL A 147 -7.33 16.52 13.04
CA VAL A 147 -6.29 15.67 12.46
C VAL A 147 -6.71 14.21 12.64
N PHE A 148 -6.53 13.39 11.61
CA PHE A 148 -6.50 11.95 11.76
C PHE A 148 -5.21 11.40 11.16
N ALA A 149 -4.81 10.21 11.57
CA ALA A 149 -3.57 9.58 11.09
C ALA A 149 -3.86 8.17 10.54
N THR A 150 -3.01 7.71 9.60
CA THR A 150 -3.06 6.32 9.15
C THR A 150 -1.68 5.67 9.18
N GLY A 151 -1.65 4.41 9.62
CA GLY A 151 -0.58 3.45 9.37
C GLY A 151 -1.12 2.28 8.56
N ASN A 152 -0.25 1.40 8.09
CA ASN A 152 -0.62 0.15 7.42
C ASN A 152 0.59 -0.77 7.35
N ASP A 153 0.32 -2.05 7.07
CA ASP A 153 1.36 -3.06 6.82
C ASP A 153 2.39 -3.07 7.96
N VAL A 154 1.89 -3.33 9.18
CA VAL A 154 2.70 -3.36 10.39
C VAL A 154 3.27 -4.75 10.67
N HIS A 155 2.63 -5.82 10.19
CA HIS A 155 3.08 -7.22 10.16
C HIS A 155 3.66 -7.74 11.48
N PHE A 156 2.94 -7.58 12.59
CA PHE A 156 3.35 -8.23 13.84
C PHE A 156 3.57 -9.73 13.60
N GLY A 157 4.64 -10.29 14.17
CA GLY A 157 5.05 -11.68 13.96
C GLY A 157 6.01 -11.90 12.78
N GLU A 158 6.23 -10.92 11.90
CA GLU A 158 7.23 -11.05 10.83
C GLU A 158 8.64 -11.08 11.41
N THR A 159 9.42 -12.10 11.03
CA THR A 159 10.78 -12.30 11.52
C THR A 159 11.86 -12.06 10.46
N VAL A 160 11.48 -12.12 9.18
CA VAL A 160 12.39 -11.98 8.03
C VAL A 160 11.78 -11.04 7.01
N CYS A 161 12.36 -9.84 6.88
CA CYS A 161 11.96 -8.84 5.90
C CYS A 161 12.68 -9.07 4.57
N GLY A 162 11.95 -8.89 3.46
CA GLY A 162 12.51 -9.00 2.12
C GLY A 162 12.64 -10.44 1.61
N HIS A 163 12.07 -11.43 2.31
CA HIS A 163 12.04 -12.81 1.82
C HIS A 163 11.02 -12.95 0.68
N VAL A 164 11.42 -13.64 -0.38
CA VAL A 164 10.57 -13.98 -1.53
C VAL A 164 10.68 -15.46 -1.77
N ASP A 165 9.56 -16.17 -1.74
CA ASP A 165 9.51 -17.60 -2.04
C ASP A 165 10.11 -17.90 -3.42
N ASP A 166 10.82 -19.01 -3.53
CA ASP A 166 11.49 -19.48 -4.75
C ASP A 166 12.59 -18.58 -5.32
N ALA A 167 12.95 -17.49 -4.62
CA ALA A 167 14.00 -16.59 -5.04
C ALA A 167 15.25 -16.76 -4.18
N SER A 168 16.30 -17.32 -4.73
CA SER A 168 17.62 -17.40 -4.09
C SER A 168 18.49 -16.20 -4.44
N GLY A 169 19.34 -15.75 -3.51
CA GLY A 169 20.43 -14.83 -3.79
C GLY A 169 20.11 -13.33 -3.63
N HIS A 170 19.01 -12.95 -2.99
CA HIS A 170 18.80 -11.57 -2.54
C HIS A 170 18.98 -11.43 -1.02
N GLU A 171 19.34 -10.22 -0.61
CA GLU A 171 19.57 -9.90 0.80
C GLU A 171 18.21 -9.87 1.54
N VAL A 172 18.15 -10.55 2.68
CA VAL A 172 17.03 -10.50 3.63
C VAL A 172 17.49 -9.84 4.93
N PHE A 173 16.57 -9.30 5.69
CA PHE A 173 16.85 -8.52 6.89
C PHE A 173 16.08 -9.11 8.08
N THR A 174 16.77 -9.25 9.21
CA THR A 174 16.21 -9.74 10.47
C THR A 174 16.59 -8.80 11.60
N SER A 175 15.82 -8.82 12.69
CA SER A 175 16.26 -8.26 13.96
C SER A 175 17.47 -9.02 14.50
N GLU A 176 18.30 -8.36 15.30
CA GLU A 176 19.40 -9.05 16.00
C GLU A 176 18.84 -10.08 16.98
N PRO A 177 19.52 -11.22 17.17
CA PRO A 177 19.07 -12.26 18.11
C PRO A 177 18.84 -11.70 19.52
N GLY A 178 17.65 -11.90 20.05
CA GLY A 178 17.25 -11.43 21.39
C GLY A 178 16.86 -9.94 21.47
N ALA A 179 16.90 -9.19 20.35
CA ALA A 179 16.37 -7.84 20.29
C ALA A 179 14.84 -7.87 20.09
N THR A 180 14.19 -6.74 20.40
CA THR A 180 12.78 -6.52 20.06
C THR A 180 12.57 -6.71 18.55
N PRO A 181 11.54 -7.44 18.12
CA PRO A 181 11.24 -7.60 16.70
C PRO A 181 11.04 -6.27 15.98
N TYR A 182 11.57 -6.14 14.76
CA TYR A 182 11.50 -4.88 14.02
C TYR A 182 10.06 -4.38 13.76
N PRO A 183 9.02 -5.24 13.56
CA PRO A 183 7.66 -4.73 13.42
C PRO A 183 7.18 -3.98 14.66
N GLU A 184 7.57 -4.46 15.84
CA GLU A 184 7.26 -3.80 17.10
C GLU A 184 8.07 -2.52 17.28
N VAL A 185 9.38 -2.51 17.00
CA VAL A 185 10.24 -1.29 17.06
C VAL A 185 9.66 -0.18 16.17
N MET A 186 9.33 -0.52 14.93
CA MET A 186 8.77 0.42 13.96
C MET A 186 7.40 0.92 14.37
N SER A 187 6.52 0.02 14.84
CA SER A 187 5.18 0.36 15.33
C SER A 187 5.24 1.26 16.56
N ARG A 188 6.08 0.98 17.55
CA ARG A 188 6.24 1.83 18.74
C ARG A 188 6.74 3.23 18.39
N ALA A 189 7.68 3.35 17.44
CA ALA A 189 8.13 4.62 16.91
C ALA A 189 6.99 5.41 16.26
N ALA A 190 6.24 4.79 15.35
CA ALA A 190 5.10 5.42 14.68
C ALA A 190 4.00 5.84 15.67
N VAL A 191 3.65 4.96 16.62
CA VAL A 191 2.65 5.22 17.67
C VAL A 191 3.02 6.42 18.51
N ALA A 192 4.28 6.52 18.98
CA ALA A 192 4.73 7.64 19.79
C ALA A 192 4.61 8.98 19.05
N GLU A 193 4.93 9.00 17.77
CA GLU A 193 4.85 10.21 16.94
C GLU A 193 3.41 10.59 16.61
N ILE A 194 2.59 9.62 16.20
CA ILE A 194 1.16 9.83 15.95
C ILE A 194 0.47 10.37 17.21
N ALA A 195 0.76 9.79 18.38
CA ALA A 195 0.20 10.25 19.65
C ALA A 195 0.55 11.72 19.95
N SER A 196 1.77 12.15 19.59
CA SER A 196 2.23 13.54 19.79
C SER A 196 1.46 14.57 18.96
N CYS A 197 0.83 14.15 17.86
CA CYS A 197 -0.01 15.01 17.01
C CYS A 197 -1.44 15.16 17.54
N GLY A 198 -1.85 14.38 18.57
CA GLY A 198 -3.17 14.44 19.18
C GLY A 198 -4.32 14.13 18.20
N PRO A 199 -4.25 13.07 17.38
CA PRO A 199 -5.25 12.83 16.34
C PRO A 199 -6.61 12.48 16.95
N ALA A 200 -7.69 12.91 16.29
CA ALA A 200 -9.06 12.58 16.62
C ALA A 200 -9.40 11.11 16.32
N ALA A 201 -8.72 10.52 15.33
CA ALA A 201 -8.77 9.10 15.02
C ALA A 201 -7.44 8.61 14.42
N VAL A 202 -7.15 7.34 14.61
CA VAL A 202 -6.02 6.63 14.00
C VAL A 202 -6.56 5.41 13.27
N VAL A 203 -6.16 5.22 12.01
CA VAL A 203 -6.60 4.09 11.20
C VAL A 203 -5.40 3.25 10.80
N VAL A 204 -5.41 1.96 11.12
CA VAL A 204 -4.45 0.99 10.57
C VAL A 204 -5.13 0.22 9.43
N LYS A 205 -4.61 0.41 8.22
CA LYS A 205 -5.23 -0.06 6.96
C LYS A 205 -4.76 -1.46 6.57
N GLY A 206 -4.85 -2.43 7.49
CA GLY A 206 -4.61 -3.85 7.23
C GLY A 206 -3.15 -4.29 7.32
N ASP A 207 -2.95 -5.60 7.15
CA ASP A 207 -1.73 -6.34 7.42
C ASP A 207 -1.20 -6.03 8.83
N LEU A 208 -2.11 -6.27 9.81
CA LEU A 208 -1.84 -6.08 11.24
C LEU A 208 -0.86 -7.13 11.73
N THR A 209 -1.01 -8.34 11.21
CA THR A 209 -0.20 -9.52 11.51
C THR A 209 0.52 -10.01 10.26
N ASN A 210 1.52 -10.87 10.44
CA ASN A 210 2.23 -11.49 9.30
C ASN A 210 1.49 -12.72 8.74
N ASP A 211 0.92 -13.55 9.59
CA ASP A 211 0.32 -14.83 9.21
C ASP A 211 -1.10 -15.05 9.78
N GLY A 212 -1.70 -14.02 10.39
CA GLY A 212 -3.01 -14.10 11.00
C GLY A 212 -3.04 -14.91 12.31
N GLU A 213 -1.94 -14.96 13.06
CA GLU A 213 -1.92 -15.60 14.37
C GLU A 213 -2.58 -14.67 15.41
N ASP A 214 -3.34 -15.25 16.34
CA ASP A 214 -4.04 -14.51 17.38
C ASP A 214 -3.06 -13.78 18.32
N GLU A 215 -1.91 -14.39 18.63
CA GLU A 215 -0.87 -13.80 19.44
C GLU A 215 -0.24 -12.55 18.79
N ASP A 216 -0.10 -12.53 17.47
CA ASP A 216 0.40 -11.38 16.74
C ASP A 216 -0.63 -10.24 16.71
N TYR A 217 -1.92 -10.60 16.62
CA TYR A 217 -3.00 -9.63 16.74
C TYR A 217 -3.09 -9.05 18.14
N ASP A 218 -2.91 -9.85 19.18
CA ASP A 218 -2.83 -9.39 20.56
C ASP A 218 -1.64 -8.43 20.76
N ALA A 219 -0.48 -8.73 20.18
CA ALA A 219 0.68 -7.84 20.20
C ALA A 219 0.42 -6.51 19.46
N PHE A 220 -0.28 -6.54 18.34
CA PHE A 220 -0.76 -5.34 17.66
C PHE A 220 -1.67 -4.52 18.59
N LEU A 221 -2.65 -5.13 19.23
CA LEU A 221 -3.57 -4.44 20.16
C LEU A 221 -2.84 -3.87 21.37
N GLN A 222 -1.81 -4.56 21.87
CA GLN A 222 -0.99 -4.06 22.98
C GLN A 222 -0.26 -2.76 22.59
N VAL A 223 0.25 -2.63 21.38
CA VAL A 223 1.00 -1.45 20.95
C VAL A 223 0.07 -0.33 20.48
N TRP A 224 -0.84 -0.63 19.55
CA TRP A 224 -1.71 0.38 18.94
C TRP A 224 -2.99 0.61 19.76
N GLY A 225 -3.59 -0.47 20.27
CA GLY A 225 -4.82 -0.43 21.06
C GLY A 225 -4.64 0.30 22.39
N GLU A 226 -3.58 -0.01 23.13
CA GLU A 226 -3.29 0.68 24.40
C GLU A 226 -3.00 2.19 24.21
N ALA A 227 -2.34 2.56 23.10
CA ALA A 227 -2.00 3.95 22.84
C ALA A 227 -3.21 4.81 22.43
N PHE A 228 -4.13 4.26 21.65
CA PHE A 228 -5.20 5.05 21.03
C PHE A 228 -6.60 4.71 21.54
N GLY A 229 -6.81 3.54 22.14
CA GLY A 229 -8.11 3.13 22.69
C GLY A 229 -9.23 3.26 21.66
N GLU A 230 -10.31 3.95 22.00
CA GLU A 230 -11.47 4.15 21.12
C GLU A 230 -11.18 5.00 19.87
N ARG A 231 -10.04 5.69 19.82
CA ARG A 231 -9.60 6.41 18.62
C ARG A 231 -8.99 5.51 17.56
N LEU A 232 -8.61 4.28 17.91
CA LEU A 232 -8.11 3.30 16.97
C LEU A 232 -9.26 2.70 16.15
N LEU A 233 -9.08 2.70 14.84
CA LEU A 233 -9.87 1.96 13.88
C LEU A 233 -8.90 1.12 13.05
N HIS A 234 -9.30 -0.06 12.62
CA HIS A 234 -8.48 -0.87 11.73
C HIS A 234 -9.33 -1.78 10.87
N VAL A 235 -8.80 -2.19 9.74
CA VAL A 235 -9.34 -3.21 8.85
C VAL A 235 -8.32 -4.32 8.69
N ARG A 236 -8.75 -5.48 8.21
CA ARG A 236 -7.84 -6.56 7.86
C ARG A 236 -7.15 -6.28 6.53
N GLY A 237 -5.92 -6.82 6.38
CA GLY A 237 -5.30 -7.07 5.10
C GLY A 237 -5.36 -8.56 4.74
N ASN A 238 -4.70 -8.92 3.64
CA ASN A 238 -4.64 -10.32 3.22
C ASN A 238 -3.87 -11.20 4.20
N HIS A 239 -2.82 -10.68 4.83
CA HIS A 239 -2.05 -11.40 5.85
C HIS A 239 -2.89 -11.77 7.09
N ASP A 240 -3.85 -10.93 7.44
CA ASP A 240 -4.77 -11.16 8.56
C ASP A 240 -5.85 -12.20 8.25
N SER A 241 -6.00 -12.63 6.99
CA SER A 241 -7.08 -13.52 6.55
C SER A 241 -6.62 -14.77 5.81
N TYR A 242 -5.32 -15.01 5.69
CA TYR A 242 -4.76 -16.16 4.95
C TYR A 242 -5.23 -17.53 5.40
N ARG A 243 -5.64 -17.65 6.67
CA ARG A 243 -6.14 -18.92 7.24
C ARG A 243 -7.62 -18.87 7.56
N GLY A 244 -8.33 -17.84 7.10
CA GLY A 244 -9.76 -17.66 7.39
C GLY A 244 -10.04 -17.15 8.80
N GLN A 245 -9.12 -16.40 9.41
CA GLN A 245 -9.26 -15.84 10.75
C GLN A 245 -10.46 -14.91 10.86
N GLY A 246 -11.07 -14.91 12.04
CA GLY A 246 -12.27 -14.13 12.36
C GLY A 246 -12.02 -12.85 13.14
N PHE A 247 -10.79 -12.59 13.64
CA PHE A 247 -10.51 -11.34 14.35
C PHE A 247 -10.61 -10.15 13.40
N ALA A 248 -10.99 -8.99 13.93
CA ALA A 248 -11.13 -7.73 13.18
C ALA A 248 -11.98 -7.81 11.89
N ALA A 249 -12.80 -8.83 11.72
CA ALA A 249 -13.63 -9.09 10.54
C ALA A 249 -14.89 -8.19 10.52
N TRP A 250 -14.70 -6.89 10.64
CA TRP A 250 -15.78 -5.90 10.51
C TRP A 250 -15.94 -5.53 9.06
N ASP A 251 -17.00 -6.01 8.43
CA ASP A 251 -17.32 -5.75 7.03
C ASP A 251 -17.16 -4.27 6.62
N ARG A 252 -17.58 -3.36 7.51
CA ARG A 252 -17.46 -1.91 7.34
C ARG A 252 -17.52 -1.18 8.67
N GLN A 253 -16.94 0.01 8.72
CA GLN A 253 -16.96 0.89 9.88
C GLN A 253 -17.14 2.34 9.45
N VAL A 254 -17.67 3.20 10.31
CA VAL A 254 -17.78 4.63 10.07
C VAL A 254 -17.37 5.42 11.32
N ARG A 255 -16.64 6.49 11.13
CA ARG A 255 -16.31 7.44 12.18
C ARG A 255 -16.52 8.87 11.69
N VAL A 256 -17.36 9.61 12.39
CA VAL A 256 -17.59 11.03 12.13
C VAL A 256 -16.63 11.85 12.98
N LEU A 257 -15.87 12.72 12.33
CA LEU A 257 -14.96 13.69 12.94
C LEU A 257 -15.42 15.11 12.56
N ASP A 258 -14.80 16.14 13.15
CA ASP A 258 -15.07 17.51 12.74
C ASP A 258 -14.53 17.75 11.33
N GLY A 259 -15.46 18.01 10.40
CA GLY A 259 -15.17 18.32 9.00
C GLY A 259 -14.89 17.13 8.09
N VAL A 260 -14.92 15.88 8.59
CA VAL A 260 -14.71 14.68 7.75
C VAL A 260 -15.38 13.45 8.34
N THR A 261 -15.87 12.56 7.49
CA THR A 261 -16.30 11.21 7.85
C THR A 261 -15.30 10.19 7.31
N LEU A 262 -14.87 9.26 8.14
CA LEU A 262 -14.04 8.13 7.73
C LEU A 262 -14.94 6.92 7.49
N ALA A 263 -14.86 6.31 6.31
CA ALA A 263 -15.59 5.11 5.92
C ALA A 263 -14.58 3.99 5.64
N LEU A 264 -14.55 2.97 6.47
CA LEU A 264 -13.62 1.85 6.35
C LEU A 264 -14.34 0.65 5.73
N LEU A 265 -13.69 -0.01 4.78
CA LEU A 265 -14.16 -1.22 4.11
C LEU A 265 -13.14 -2.34 4.32
N ASP A 266 -13.60 -3.49 4.84
CA ASP A 266 -12.80 -4.70 4.85
C ASP A 266 -12.75 -5.27 3.43
N THR A 267 -11.59 -5.19 2.80
CA THR A 267 -11.35 -5.70 1.45
C THR A 267 -10.72 -7.08 1.44
N ALA A 268 -10.30 -7.60 2.60
CA ALA A 268 -9.65 -8.90 2.71
C ALA A 268 -10.63 -10.05 2.43
N ARG A 269 -10.12 -11.12 1.87
CA ARG A 269 -10.87 -12.35 1.59
C ARG A 269 -10.14 -13.54 2.21
N PRO A 270 -10.86 -14.44 2.87
CA PRO A 270 -10.26 -15.64 3.44
C PRO A 270 -9.48 -16.43 2.39
N PHE A 271 -8.24 -16.81 2.72
CA PHE A 271 -7.36 -17.64 1.89
C PHE A 271 -6.89 -16.97 0.57
N GLU A 272 -7.08 -15.66 0.39
CA GLU A 272 -6.71 -14.94 -0.82
C GLU A 272 -5.69 -13.82 -0.54
N VAL A 273 -4.84 -13.54 -1.53
CA VAL A 273 -3.90 -12.40 -1.51
C VAL A 273 -4.59 -11.13 -2.01
N GLY A 274 -5.49 -11.26 -2.97
CA GLY A 274 -6.23 -10.14 -3.54
C GLY A 274 -7.48 -9.78 -2.75
N GLY A 275 -7.90 -8.53 -2.89
CA GLY A 275 -9.10 -8.00 -2.23
C GLY A 275 -10.35 -8.06 -3.10
N SER A 276 -11.51 -7.90 -2.47
CA SER A 276 -12.79 -7.70 -3.13
C SER A 276 -13.74 -6.89 -2.24
N LEU A 277 -14.89 -6.50 -2.79
CA LEU A 277 -15.97 -5.83 -2.08
C LEU A 277 -17.30 -6.51 -2.38
N SER A 278 -18.15 -6.64 -1.36
CA SER A 278 -19.49 -7.18 -1.51
C SER A 278 -20.49 -6.14 -2.03
N ASP A 279 -21.64 -6.61 -2.52
CA ASP A 279 -22.74 -5.75 -2.94
C ASP A 279 -23.28 -4.92 -1.77
N GLU A 280 -23.30 -5.51 -0.58
CA GLU A 280 -23.75 -4.84 0.64
C GLU A 280 -22.80 -3.70 1.06
N GLN A 281 -21.48 -3.91 0.96
CA GLN A 281 -20.49 -2.87 1.22
C GLN A 281 -20.63 -1.69 0.24
N LEU A 282 -20.77 -1.98 -1.04
CA LEU A 282 -20.90 -0.95 -2.08
C LEU A 282 -22.24 -0.20 -1.99
N THR A 283 -23.33 -0.91 -1.70
CA THR A 283 -24.65 -0.30 -1.46
C THR A 283 -24.62 0.62 -0.24
N TRP A 284 -23.99 0.15 0.86
CA TRP A 284 -23.82 0.97 2.05
C TRP A 284 -22.97 2.21 1.78
N LEU A 285 -21.87 2.09 1.02
CA LEU A 285 -21.02 3.22 0.69
C LEU A 285 -21.76 4.25 -0.19
N ASP A 286 -22.56 3.77 -1.15
CA ASP A 286 -23.37 4.63 -2.01
C ASP A 286 -24.40 5.43 -1.19
N GLU A 287 -25.08 4.78 -0.25
CA GLU A 287 -26.04 5.42 0.64
C GLU A 287 -25.36 6.41 1.60
N LEU A 288 -24.20 6.03 2.16
CA LEU A 288 -23.40 6.95 2.96
C LEU A 288 -23.02 8.20 2.15
N GLY A 289 -22.53 8.01 0.92
CA GLY A 289 -22.19 9.13 0.03
C GLY A 289 -23.38 9.99 -0.36
N ARG A 290 -24.56 9.39 -0.48
CA ARG A 290 -25.82 10.11 -0.79
C ARG A 290 -26.27 11.00 0.37
N THR A 291 -26.07 10.56 1.61
CA THR A 291 -26.59 11.22 2.83
C THR A 291 -25.56 12.06 3.57
N ALA A 292 -24.28 11.96 3.20
CA ALA A 292 -23.21 12.68 3.87
C ALA A 292 -23.35 14.20 3.72
N HIS A 293 -23.18 14.92 4.83
CA HIS A 293 -23.20 16.38 4.89
C HIS A 293 -21.80 17.00 4.92
N GLN A 294 -20.78 16.17 4.90
CA GLN A 294 -19.36 16.54 4.91
C GLN A 294 -18.56 15.55 4.06
N PRO A 295 -17.31 15.87 3.70
CA PRO A 295 -16.44 14.97 2.93
C PRO A 295 -16.29 13.60 3.61
N VAL A 296 -16.33 12.54 2.80
CA VAL A 296 -16.09 11.16 3.24
C VAL A 296 -14.78 10.68 2.63
N VAL A 297 -13.86 10.28 3.48
CA VAL A 297 -12.62 9.58 3.11
C VAL A 297 -12.88 8.09 3.24
N VAL A 298 -12.71 7.36 2.14
CA VAL A 298 -12.90 5.91 2.09
C VAL A 298 -11.55 5.23 2.28
N LEU A 299 -11.48 4.24 3.17
CA LEU A 299 -10.24 3.54 3.51
C LEU A 299 -10.45 2.02 3.39
N GLY A 300 -9.47 1.35 2.82
CA GLY A 300 -9.39 -0.12 2.75
C GLY A 300 -7.93 -0.55 2.75
N HIS A 301 -7.67 -1.86 2.63
CA HIS A 301 -6.30 -2.36 2.55
C HIS A 301 -5.81 -2.43 1.10
N HIS A 302 -6.54 -3.13 0.22
CA HIS A 302 -6.11 -3.35 -1.15
C HIS A 302 -6.35 -2.13 -2.03
N PRO A 303 -5.34 -1.62 -2.75
CA PRO A 303 -5.52 -0.57 -3.74
C PRO A 303 -6.40 -1.00 -4.89
N VAL A 304 -7.03 -0.03 -5.56
CA VAL A 304 -7.73 -0.26 -6.81
C VAL A 304 -6.81 -0.83 -7.87
N SER A 305 -7.26 -1.86 -8.57
CA SER A 305 -6.54 -2.47 -9.67
C SER A 305 -6.56 -1.55 -10.90
N ARG A 306 -5.46 -1.51 -11.63
CA ARG A 306 -5.39 -0.88 -12.95
C ARG A 306 -4.34 -1.58 -13.78
N ASP A 307 -4.69 -1.88 -15.01
CA ASP A 307 -3.77 -2.45 -15.99
C ASP A 307 -2.92 -1.32 -16.59
N ASP A 308 -1.85 -0.95 -15.89
CA ASP A 308 -0.88 0.07 -16.32
C ASP A 308 0.55 -0.35 -15.91
N GLU A 309 1.55 0.42 -16.36
CA GLU A 309 2.97 0.17 -16.09
C GLU A 309 3.35 0.22 -14.60
N LEU A 310 2.47 0.78 -13.75
CA LEU A 310 2.67 0.91 -12.32
C LEU A 310 1.99 -0.23 -11.54
N ALA A 311 1.26 -1.11 -12.21
CA ALA A 311 0.62 -2.25 -11.56
C ALA A 311 1.69 -3.19 -10.99
N PRO A 312 1.61 -3.59 -9.71
CA PRO A 312 2.51 -4.57 -9.15
C PRO A 312 2.16 -5.98 -9.68
N PRO A 313 3.10 -6.93 -9.67
CA PRO A 313 2.87 -8.29 -10.18
C PRO A 313 2.10 -9.20 -9.20
N PHE A 314 1.43 -8.65 -8.21
CA PHE A 314 0.60 -9.37 -7.26
C PHE A 314 -0.83 -8.81 -7.22
N PRO A 315 -1.82 -9.61 -6.77
CA PRO A 315 -3.22 -9.21 -6.78
C PRO A 315 -3.49 -7.98 -5.90
N LEU A 316 -4.29 -7.07 -6.42
CA LEU A 316 -4.84 -5.90 -5.74
C LEU A 316 -6.34 -6.14 -5.44
N LEU A 317 -7.12 -5.07 -5.33
CA LEU A 317 -8.57 -5.17 -5.36
C LEU A 317 -8.99 -5.78 -6.71
N SER A 318 -9.91 -6.73 -6.73
CA SER A 318 -10.35 -7.36 -7.99
C SER A 318 -10.86 -6.31 -8.99
N ASP A 319 -10.74 -6.61 -10.29
CA ASP A 319 -11.13 -5.67 -11.34
C ASP A 319 -12.62 -5.30 -11.24
N ASP A 320 -13.49 -6.28 -10.95
CA ASP A 320 -14.93 -6.03 -10.73
C ASP A 320 -15.16 -5.08 -9.53
N ALA A 321 -14.55 -5.37 -8.39
CA ALA A 321 -14.66 -4.52 -7.21
C ALA A 321 -14.07 -3.12 -7.44
N THR A 322 -12.97 -3.02 -8.21
CA THR A 322 -12.37 -1.76 -8.61
C THR A 322 -13.32 -0.90 -9.42
N VAL A 323 -13.87 -1.46 -10.50
CA VAL A 323 -14.81 -0.75 -11.38
C VAL A 323 -16.02 -0.24 -10.56
N ARG A 324 -16.63 -1.09 -9.77
CA ARG A 324 -17.82 -0.78 -8.98
C ARG A 324 -17.54 0.24 -7.86
N LEU A 325 -16.40 0.15 -7.18
CA LEU A 325 -15.99 1.14 -6.18
C LEU A 325 -15.80 2.51 -6.82
N VAL A 326 -15.06 2.56 -7.94
CA VAL A 326 -14.81 3.81 -8.67
C VAL A 326 -16.11 4.42 -9.18
N GLU A 327 -17.05 3.63 -9.72
CA GLU A 327 -18.37 4.09 -10.14
C GLU A 327 -19.18 4.69 -8.97
N VAL A 328 -19.20 4.04 -7.82
CA VAL A 328 -19.85 4.56 -6.60
C VAL A 328 -19.23 5.90 -6.22
N MET A 329 -17.91 5.98 -6.16
CA MET A 329 -17.21 7.20 -5.75
C MET A 329 -17.34 8.33 -6.77
N ALA A 330 -17.29 8.04 -8.06
CA ALA A 330 -17.42 9.06 -9.12
C ALA A 330 -18.81 9.73 -9.12
N ARG A 331 -19.88 8.97 -8.84
CA ARG A 331 -21.25 9.54 -8.79
C ARG A 331 -21.61 10.25 -7.48
N ARG A 332 -20.80 10.10 -6.42
CA ARG A 332 -21.02 10.69 -5.09
C ARG A 332 -19.91 11.68 -4.75
N THR A 333 -20.14 12.94 -4.99
CA THR A 333 -19.12 14.00 -4.80
C THR A 333 -18.67 14.17 -3.36
N SER A 334 -19.44 13.67 -2.38
CA SER A 334 -19.04 13.60 -0.98
C SER A 334 -17.95 12.54 -0.71
N LEU A 335 -17.84 11.47 -1.51
CA LEU A 335 -16.78 10.47 -1.42
C LEU A 335 -15.52 11.02 -2.10
N THR A 336 -14.59 11.57 -1.33
CA THR A 336 -13.53 12.45 -1.85
C THR A 336 -12.28 11.72 -2.32
N CYS A 337 -11.91 10.62 -1.66
CA CYS A 337 -10.75 9.81 -2.03
C CYS A 337 -10.84 8.40 -1.45
N TYR A 338 -10.07 7.48 -2.04
CA TYR A 338 -9.83 6.13 -1.53
C TYR A 338 -8.37 5.98 -1.11
N LEU A 339 -8.13 5.53 0.13
CA LEU A 339 -6.81 5.37 0.73
C LEU A 339 -6.54 3.91 1.04
N ALA A 340 -5.38 3.39 0.61
CA ALA A 340 -5.00 1.98 0.74
C ALA A 340 -3.57 1.78 1.30
N GLY A 341 -3.21 0.53 1.57
CA GLY A 341 -1.89 0.01 1.94
C GLY A 341 -1.42 -1.06 0.96
N HIS A 342 -1.04 -2.25 1.48
CA HIS A 342 -0.75 -3.49 0.74
C HIS A 342 0.51 -3.48 -0.13
N THR A 343 0.75 -2.43 -0.87
CA THR A 343 1.86 -2.35 -1.84
C THR A 343 3.16 -1.84 -1.24
N HIS A 344 3.14 -1.41 0.01
CA HIS A 344 4.27 -0.83 0.75
C HIS A 344 4.90 0.39 0.05
N ARG A 345 4.16 1.13 -0.78
CA ARG A 345 4.67 2.31 -1.50
C ARG A 345 3.78 3.52 -1.34
N ASN A 346 4.33 4.70 -1.58
CA ASN A 346 3.55 5.90 -1.78
C ASN A 346 3.24 6.06 -3.27
N LEU A 347 1.96 6.13 -3.62
CA LEU A 347 1.52 6.37 -5.00
C LEU A 347 0.14 7.02 -5.00
N VAL A 348 -0.01 8.10 -5.77
CA VAL A 348 -1.31 8.76 -5.99
C VAL A 348 -1.71 8.65 -7.46
N ARG A 349 -2.95 8.26 -7.68
CA ARG A 349 -3.56 8.16 -9.02
C ARG A 349 -4.95 8.78 -9.03
N ARG A 350 -5.41 9.17 -10.23
CA ARG A 350 -6.81 9.49 -10.46
C ARG A 350 -7.38 8.53 -11.49
N ILE A 351 -8.46 7.85 -11.09
CA ILE A 351 -9.18 6.89 -11.92
C ILE A 351 -10.60 7.43 -12.05
N GLU A 352 -11.05 7.73 -13.26
CA GLU A 352 -12.36 8.37 -13.52
C GLU A 352 -12.60 9.63 -12.65
N GLY A 353 -11.52 10.39 -12.37
CA GLY A 353 -11.56 11.58 -11.52
C GLY A 353 -11.49 11.32 -10.01
N VAL A 354 -11.63 10.06 -9.56
CA VAL A 354 -11.49 9.66 -8.16
C VAL A 354 -10.01 9.62 -7.78
N LEU A 355 -9.67 10.30 -6.69
CA LEU A 355 -8.31 10.24 -6.12
C LEU A 355 -8.15 8.92 -5.35
N CYS A 356 -7.18 8.12 -5.75
CA CYS A 356 -6.79 6.87 -5.09
C CYS A 356 -5.33 6.97 -4.66
N ALA A 357 -5.05 6.74 -3.38
CA ALA A 357 -3.71 6.84 -2.81
C ALA A 357 -3.32 5.55 -2.10
N GLU A 358 -2.08 5.12 -2.36
CA GLU A 358 -1.38 4.06 -1.64
C GLU A 358 -0.39 4.74 -0.68
N VAL A 359 -0.29 4.27 0.54
CA VAL A 359 0.65 4.79 1.54
C VAL A 359 1.66 3.69 1.87
N ALA A 360 2.93 4.06 1.92
CA ALA A 360 4.00 3.12 2.27
C ALA A 360 3.85 2.56 3.69
N CYS A 361 4.43 1.39 3.92
CA CYS A 361 4.27 0.64 5.17
C CYS A 361 4.99 1.26 6.38
N VAL A 362 4.57 0.84 7.56
CA VAL A 362 5.25 1.18 8.81
C VAL A 362 6.49 0.32 9.02
N LYS A 363 6.45 -0.99 8.71
CA LYS A 363 7.42 -2.01 9.16
C LYS A 363 8.81 -1.92 8.55
N ASP A 364 8.95 -1.37 7.35
CA ASP A 364 10.24 -1.27 6.63
C ASP A 364 10.35 0.06 5.88
N PHE A 365 11.35 0.25 4.98
CA PHE A 365 11.54 1.51 4.28
C PHE A 365 10.29 1.92 3.47
N PRO A 366 9.88 3.20 3.52
CA PRO A 366 10.50 4.35 4.19
C PRO A 366 10.26 4.40 5.70
N GLY A 367 9.46 3.50 6.26
CA GLY A 367 9.12 3.41 7.67
C GLY A 367 8.33 4.63 8.11
N GLY A 368 7.03 4.63 7.87
CA GLY A 368 6.29 5.85 8.09
C GLY A 368 4.78 5.70 8.21
N TRP A 369 4.13 6.83 8.34
CA TRP A 369 2.71 6.97 8.54
C TRP A 369 2.22 8.25 7.86
N ALA A 370 0.92 8.40 7.62
CA ALA A 370 0.36 9.60 7.00
C ALA A 370 -0.51 10.37 7.98
N GLU A 371 -0.26 11.68 8.08
CA GLU A 371 -1.08 12.66 8.76
C GLU A 371 -2.07 13.28 7.77
N TYR A 372 -3.33 13.37 8.15
CA TYR A 372 -4.37 14.04 7.39
C TYR A 372 -4.88 15.23 8.20
N ARG A 373 -4.57 16.43 7.75
CA ARG A 373 -5.01 17.68 8.35
C ARG A 373 -6.27 18.16 7.66
N VAL A 374 -7.40 18.07 8.35
CA VAL A 374 -8.71 18.49 7.84
C VAL A 374 -8.87 19.98 8.09
N HIS A 375 -8.91 20.75 7.03
CA HIS A 375 -9.07 22.18 7.05
C HIS A 375 -10.43 22.59 6.44
N GLU A 376 -10.78 23.88 6.51
CA GLU A 376 -12.01 24.42 5.93
C GLU A 376 -12.10 24.22 4.41
N ARG A 377 -10.97 24.27 3.69
CA ARG A 377 -10.92 24.25 2.22
C ARG A 377 -10.27 22.99 1.62
N GLY A 378 -9.98 21.98 2.45
CA GLY A 378 -9.38 20.75 1.96
C GLY A 378 -8.76 19.90 3.05
N ILE A 379 -8.34 18.71 2.67
CA ILE A 379 -7.62 17.78 3.54
C ILE A 379 -6.19 17.64 3.00
N ALA A 380 -5.19 18.07 3.77
CA ALA A 380 -3.79 17.89 3.42
C ALA A 380 -3.31 16.52 3.91
N GLN A 381 -2.79 15.67 3.02
CA GLN A 381 -1.99 14.52 3.40
C GLN A 381 -0.53 14.94 3.53
N VAL A 382 0.10 14.54 4.63
CA VAL A 382 1.53 14.71 4.89
C VAL A 382 2.08 13.36 5.34
N PHE A 383 2.98 12.78 4.56
CA PHE A 383 3.67 11.55 4.92
C PHE A 383 4.83 11.85 5.88
N HIS A 384 4.97 11.07 6.93
CA HIS A 384 6.01 11.20 7.94
C HIS A 384 6.83 9.91 8.02
N ARG A 385 8.15 10.03 8.02
CA ARG A 385 9.05 8.95 8.40
C ARG A 385 9.23 8.94 9.92
N VAL A 386 9.40 7.74 10.50
CA VAL A 386 9.72 7.59 11.92
C VAL A 386 11.08 8.21 12.25
N GLN A 387 11.21 8.83 13.46
CA GLN A 387 12.40 9.55 13.86
C GLN A 387 13.25 8.81 14.90
N ALA A 388 12.71 7.78 15.57
CA ALA A 388 13.45 7.00 16.55
C ALA A 388 14.72 6.42 15.89
N PRO A 389 15.92 6.61 16.46
CA PRO A 389 17.17 6.26 15.79
C PRO A 389 17.27 4.80 15.36
N GLU A 390 16.76 3.88 16.17
CA GLU A 390 16.71 2.45 15.87
C GLU A 390 15.76 2.13 14.70
N ALA A 391 14.60 2.79 14.64
CA ALA A 391 13.66 2.64 13.55
C ALA A 391 14.19 3.24 12.24
N VAL A 392 14.84 4.41 12.31
CA VAL A 392 15.54 5.01 11.15
C VAL A 392 16.64 4.09 10.64
N ALA A 393 17.46 3.52 11.55
CA ALA A 393 18.52 2.60 11.16
C ALA A 393 17.96 1.35 10.47
N TRP A 394 16.87 0.79 10.96
CA TRP A 394 16.18 -0.34 10.34
C TRP A 394 15.63 0.04 8.95
N ALA A 395 14.91 1.15 8.84
CA ALA A 395 14.37 1.62 7.57
C ALA A 395 15.48 1.83 6.52
N GLU A 396 16.62 2.44 6.88
CA GLU A 396 17.74 2.63 5.95
C GLU A 396 18.46 1.31 5.59
N ARG A 397 18.41 0.28 6.45
CA ARG A 397 18.87 -1.07 6.08
C ARG A 397 17.97 -1.66 5.00
N THR A 398 16.65 -1.63 5.19
CA THR A 398 15.67 -2.23 4.28
C THR A 398 15.50 -1.43 2.98
N ARG A 399 15.89 -0.14 2.95
CA ARG A 399 15.99 0.66 1.71
C ARG A 399 16.81 -0.04 0.62
N ARG A 400 17.77 -0.88 1.02
CA ARG A 400 18.68 -1.57 0.09
C ARG A 400 18.11 -2.85 -0.51
N MET A 401 16.93 -3.29 -0.08
CA MET A 401 16.27 -4.48 -0.64
C MET A 401 16.29 -4.45 -2.17
N PHE A 402 16.44 -5.64 -2.77
CA PHE A 402 16.48 -5.83 -4.23
C PHE A 402 17.51 -4.95 -4.94
N GLY A 403 18.71 -4.83 -4.37
CA GLY A 403 19.78 -4.02 -4.93
C GLY A 403 19.50 -2.51 -4.92
N GLY A 404 18.63 -2.04 -4.01
CA GLY A 404 18.26 -0.62 -3.86
C GLY A 404 17.03 -0.20 -4.66
N LEU A 405 16.46 -1.07 -5.47
CA LEU A 405 15.23 -0.75 -6.25
C LEU A 405 14.05 -0.46 -5.32
N TYR A 406 13.99 -1.14 -4.17
CA TYR A 406 12.92 -0.93 -3.19
C TYR A 406 12.84 0.51 -2.69
N GLY A 407 14.00 1.14 -2.45
CA GLY A 407 14.03 2.52 -1.96
C GLY A 407 13.27 3.50 -2.86
N ALA A 408 13.48 3.42 -4.16
CA ALA A 408 12.77 4.28 -5.13
C ALA A 408 11.29 3.90 -5.26
N TYR A 409 10.98 2.60 -5.27
CA TYR A 409 9.62 2.08 -5.35
C TYR A 409 8.77 2.51 -4.15
N ALA A 410 9.26 2.26 -2.93
CA ALA A 410 8.49 2.49 -1.71
C ALA A 410 8.34 4.00 -1.38
N MET A 411 9.38 4.79 -1.69
CA MET A 411 9.35 6.23 -1.40
C MET A 411 8.36 6.96 -2.30
N GLY A 412 8.23 6.62 -3.58
CA GLY A 412 7.42 7.36 -4.54
C GLY A 412 7.94 8.79 -4.78
N ARG A 413 7.14 9.63 -5.43
CA ARG A 413 7.46 11.04 -5.68
C ARG A 413 6.93 11.94 -4.56
N LEU A 414 7.32 13.21 -4.53
CA LEU A 414 6.85 14.15 -3.51
C LEU A 414 5.32 14.30 -3.53
N GLU A 415 4.72 14.39 -4.70
CA GLU A 415 3.27 14.48 -4.88
C GLU A 415 2.51 13.22 -4.49
N ASP A 416 3.18 12.06 -4.37
CA ASP A 416 2.61 10.83 -3.85
C ASP A 416 2.56 10.82 -2.31
N ARG A 417 3.41 11.62 -1.67
CA ARG A 417 3.55 11.73 -0.22
C ARG A 417 2.90 12.97 0.38
N SER A 418 2.65 13.98 -0.45
CA SER A 418 2.18 15.30 -0.02
C SER A 418 1.19 15.85 -1.04
N PHE A 419 -0.09 15.83 -0.71
CA PHE A 419 -1.14 16.31 -1.61
C PHE A 419 -2.34 16.86 -0.84
N VAL A 420 -3.21 17.56 -1.57
CA VAL A 420 -4.46 18.08 -1.03
C VAL A 420 -5.64 17.38 -1.69
N VAL A 421 -6.53 16.83 -0.86
CA VAL A 421 -7.86 16.38 -1.27
C VAL A 421 -8.78 17.59 -1.20
N ALA A 422 -9.29 18.01 -2.35
CA ALA A 422 -10.27 19.10 -2.38
C ALA A 422 -11.59 18.65 -1.72
N THR A 423 -12.09 19.45 -0.80
CA THR A 423 -13.42 19.31 -0.24
C THR A 423 -14.33 20.33 -0.95
N ARG A 424 -15.41 19.85 -1.56
CA ARG A 424 -16.37 20.69 -2.27
C ARG A 424 -17.44 21.20 -1.31
#